data_56cd1b7e06488d8de78cc2bf81fea55f
#
_entry.id   56cd1b7e06488d8de78cc2bf81fea55f
#
_cell.length_a   1.000
_cell.length_b   1.000
_cell.length_c   1.000
_cell.angle_alpha   90.00
_cell.angle_beta   90.00
_cell.angle_gamma   90.00
#
_symmetry.space_group_name_H-M   'P 1'
#
loop_
_entity.id
_entity.type
_entity.pdbx_description
1 polymer ?
#
loop_
_entity_poly.entity_id
_entity_poly.type
_entity_poly.pdbx_seq_one_letter_code
_entity_poly.pdbx_strand_id
1 'polypeptide(L)'
;MDRMGGYMGRLTVDVEIVNNEDLVEAKRGHLDPSKVRRKTIRGVVDSGEAYLVLPKSVVAELGLPMKAKKIKVRYADGRRGMRSEADEIRLNLLGRDGLFAAIVEPNRDTALIGAIVLEALDLLVDCNRQQLVPRDPDTILSEIE
;
A
#
# COMPACT_ATOMS: atom_id res chain seq x y z
N MET A 1 15.52 -17.17 13.76
CA MET A 1 15.27 -16.45 13.68
C MET A 1 15.10 -15.73 13.59
N ASP A 2 15.10 -16.19 13.44
CA ASP A 2 14.74 -15.35 13.16
C ASP A 2 14.87 -14.85 12.79
N ARG A 3 14.89 -15.20 12.60
CA ARG A 3 14.70 -14.54 12.11
C ARG A 3 14.99 -13.86 12.09
N MET A 4 15.35 -14.43 11.93
CA MET A 4 15.36 -13.68 11.81
C MET A 4 15.24 -13.04 11.97
N GLY A 5 15.45 -13.49 12.16
CA GLY A 5 15.06 -12.81 12.31
C GLY A 5 14.84 -12.19 12.39
N GLY A 6 14.87 -12.26 12.56
CA GLY A 6 14.39 -11.62 12.48
C GLY A 6 14.33 -10.97 12.21
N TYR A 7 14.53 -11.05 12.40
CA TYR A 7 14.45 -10.39 12.15
C TYR A 7 14.85 -9.81 11.64
N MET A 8 14.95 -10.79 11.72
CA MET A 8 15.62 -10.07 10.86
C MET A 8 15.09 -8.83 10.37
N GLY A 9 15.66 -7.89 10.21
CA GLY A 9 15.19 -6.57 9.97
C GLY A 9 14.12 -6.46 8.91
N ARG A 10 13.00 -5.86 9.23
CA ARG A 10 11.97 -5.57 8.26
C ARG A 10 12.40 -4.43 7.38
N LEU A 11 12.16 -4.56 6.08
CA LEU A 11 12.38 -3.47 5.15
C LEU A 11 11.25 -2.46 5.30
N THR A 12 11.60 -1.21 5.57
CA THR A 12 10.63 -0.11 5.62
C THR A 12 10.95 0.92 4.55
N VAL A 13 9.90 1.52 4.00
CA VAL A 13 10.01 2.50 2.92
C VAL A 13 9.03 3.64 3.18
N ASP A 14 9.28 4.79 2.56
CA ASP A 14 8.27 5.84 2.51
C ASP A 14 7.34 5.56 1.35
N VAL A 15 6.05 5.70 1.59
CA VAL A 15 5.04 5.50 0.56
C VAL A 15 4.03 6.64 0.64
N GLU A 16 3.69 7.20 -0.53
CA GLU A 16 2.69 8.26 -0.59
C GLU A 16 1.33 7.66 -0.90
N ILE A 17 0.36 8.02 -0.08
CA ILE A 17 -1.03 7.61 -0.24
C ILE A 17 -1.82 8.85 -0.65
N VAL A 18 -2.59 8.74 -1.74
CA VAL A 18 -3.34 9.85 -2.31
C VAL A 18 -4.78 9.41 -2.50
N ASN A 19 -5.73 10.31 -2.17
CA ASN A 19 -7.14 10.08 -2.45
C ASN A 19 -7.37 10.20 -3.96
N ASN A 20 -7.64 9.09 -4.63
CA ASN A 20 -7.79 9.08 -6.08
C ASN A 20 -9.04 9.82 -6.56
N GLU A 21 -10.09 9.87 -5.74
CA GLU A 21 -11.29 10.65 -6.10
C GLU A 21 -10.96 12.13 -6.19
N ASP A 22 -10.14 12.62 -5.25
CA ASP A 22 -9.66 14.00 -5.29
C ASP A 22 -8.82 14.28 -6.55
N LEU A 23 -7.95 13.32 -6.92
CA LEU A 23 -7.13 13.45 -8.14
C LEU A 23 -8.02 13.57 -9.37
N VAL A 24 -9.05 12.74 -9.46
CA VAL A 24 -9.97 12.77 -10.60
C VAL A 24 -10.71 14.12 -10.64
N GLU A 25 -11.19 14.59 -9.50
CA GLU A 25 -11.87 15.88 -9.43
C GLU A 25 -10.94 17.04 -9.81
N ALA A 26 -9.68 16.98 -9.39
CA ALA A 26 -8.69 17.99 -9.77
C ALA A 26 -8.44 17.96 -11.28
N LYS A 27 -8.33 16.78 -11.88
CA LYS A 27 -8.15 16.64 -13.34
C LYS A 27 -9.33 17.19 -14.12
N ARG A 28 -10.52 17.11 -13.56
CA ARG A 28 -11.75 17.63 -14.20
C ARG A 28 -11.95 19.11 -13.96
N GLY A 29 -11.09 19.75 -13.19
CA GLY A 29 -11.21 21.16 -12.87
C GLY A 29 -12.20 21.47 -11.76
N HIS A 30 -12.67 20.45 -11.02
CA HIS A 30 -13.66 20.61 -9.95
C HIS A 30 -13.03 20.79 -8.58
N LEU A 31 -11.72 20.60 -8.47
CA LEU A 31 -10.98 20.71 -7.22
C LEU A 31 -9.63 21.34 -7.50
N ASP A 32 -9.24 22.30 -6.67
CA ASP A 32 -7.89 22.87 -6.73
C ASP A 32 -6.88 21.74 -6.47
N PRO A 33 -5.86 21.57 -7.34
CA PRO A 33 -4.86 20.52 -7.11
C PRO A 33 -4.19 20.56 -5.74
N SER A 34 -4.07 21.73 -5.12
CA SER A 34 -3.51 21.86 -3.77
C SER A 34 -4.41 21.27 -2.69
N LYS A 35 -5.67 20.98 -3.03
CA LYS A 35 -6.65 20.42 -2.10
C LYS A 35 -6.75 18.91 -2.19
N VAL A 36 -6.01 18.28 -3.07
CA VAL A 36 -5.95 16.81 -3.17
C VAL A 36 -5.33 16.26 -1.88
N ARG A 37 -6.06 15.40 -1.19
CA ARG A 37 -5.59 14.83 0.07
C ARG A 37 -4.56 13.76 -0.19
N ARG A 38 -3.41 13.91 0.44
CA ARG A 38 -2.29 12.97 0.31
C ARG A 38 -1.45 12.98 1.56
N LYS A 39 -0.74 11.91 1.80
CA LYS A 39 0.14 11.78 2.96
C LYS A 39 1.23 10.76 2.68
N THR A 40 2.45 11.10 3.04
CA THR A 40 3.56 10.14 3.00
C THR A 40 3.67 9.49 4.37
N ILE A 41 3.66 8.15 4.39
CA ILE A 41 3.77 7.37 5.63
C ILE A 41 4.85 6.31 5.48
N ARG A 42 5.26 5.74 6.61
CA ARG A 42 6.16 4.59 6.59
C ARG A 42 5.38 3.34 6.22
N GLY A 43 5.96 2.52 5.38
CA GLY A 43 5.42 1.22 5.01
C GLY A 43 6.40 0.11 5.34
N VAL A 44 5.88 -1.01 5.83
CA VAL A 44 6.64 -2.23 6.04
C VAL A 44 6.42 -3.11 4.82
N VAL A 45 7.50 -3.53 4.17
CA VAL A 45 7.41 -4.41 3.00
C VAL A 45 7.33 -5.84 3.50
N ASP A 46 6.30 -6.55 3.08
CA ASP A 46 6.07 -7.94 3.46
C ASP A 46 5.56 -8.73 2.24
N SER A 47 6.47 -9.39 1.56
CA SER A 47 6.13 -10.18 0.37
C SER A 47 5.28 -11.41 0.69
N GLY A 48 5.21 -11.80 1.95
CA GLY A 48 4.34 -12.89 2.40
C GLY A 48 2.89 -12.47 2.62
N GLU A 49 2.63 -11.16 2.66
CA GLU A 49 1.28 -10.62 2.73
C GLU A 49 0.76 -10.39 1.31
N ALA A 50 -0.49 -10.77 1.03
CA ALA A 50 -1.05 -10.60 -0.31
C ALA A 50 -1.48 -9.16 -0.60
N TYR A 51 -2.03 -8.47 0.38
CA TYR A 51 -2.75 -7.22 0.17
C TYR A 51 -2.00 -6.00 0.68
N LEU A 52 -2.54 -4.83 0.34
CA LEU A 52 -2.16 -3.57 0.96
C LEU A 52 -2.98 -3.42 2.25
N VAL A 53 -2.32 -3.01 3.33
CA VAL A 53 -2.99 -2.72 4.60
C VAL A 53 -2.66 -1.29 4.99
N LEU A 54 -3.68 -0.51 5.36
CA LEU A 54 -3.49 0.88 5.78
C LEU A 54 -4.01 1.10 7.20
N PRO A 55 -3.36 2.01 7.96
CA PRO A 55 -3.88 2.42 9.25
C PRO A 55 -5.25 3.09 9.10
N LYS A 56 -6.16 2.78 10.01
CA LYS A 56 -7.48 3.41 10.02
C LYS A 56 -7.38 4.94 10.10
N SER A 57 -6.43 5.45 10.87
CA SER A 57 -6.24 6.89 11.01
C SER A 57 -5.91 7.57 9.68
N VAL A 58 -5.11 6.92 8.85
CA VAL A 58 -4.74 7.44 7.53
C VAL A 58 -5.93 7.42 6.59
N VAL A 59 -6.69 6.33 6.60
CA VAL A 59 -7.90 6.21 5.77
C VAL A 59 -8.89 7.33 6.13
N ALA A 60 -9.09 7.58 7.42
CA ALA A 60 -9.98 8.64 7.88
C ALA A 60 -9.46 10.04 7.51
N GLU A 61 -8.17 10.28 7.73
CA GLU A 61 -7.55 11.57 7.44
C GLU A 61 -7.67 11.93 5.96
N LEU A 62 -7.48 10.96 5.09
CA LEU A 62 -7.52 11.16 3.63
C LEU A 62 -8.94 11.03 3.06
N GLY A 63 -9.93 10.70 3.90
CA GLY A 63 -11.30 10.56 3.45
C GLY A 63 -11.49 9.48 2.39
N LEU A 64 -10.71 8.40 2.46
CA LEU A 64 -10.81 7.32 1.48
C LEU A 64 -12.15 6.61 1.62
N PRO A 65 -12.84 6.33 0.50
CA PRO A 65 -14.16 5.69 0.57
C PRO A 65 -14.03 4.25 1.08
N MET A 66 -14.99 3.86 1.90
CA MET A 66 -15.04 2.53 2.48
C MET A 66 -16.04 1.70 1.72
N LYS A 67 -15.68 0.46 1.40
CA LYS A 67 -16.62 -0.48 0.81
C LYS A 67 -17.65 -0.92 1.85
N ALA A 68 -18.88 -1.18 1.40
CA ALA A 68 -19.95 -1.59 2.31
C ALA A 68 -19.66 -2.97 2.92
N LYS A 69 -19.08 -3.87 2.12
CA LYS A 69 -18.81 -5.25 2.55
C LYS A 69 -17.52 -5.32 3.34
N LYS A 70 -17.57 -5.98 4.51
CA LYS A 70 -16.38 -6.25 5.30
C LYS A 70 -15.76 -7.58 4.88
N ILE A 71 -14.48 -7.74 5.14
CA ILE A 71 -13.74 -8.95 4.82
C ILE A 71 -13.27 -9.64 6.10
N LYS A 72 -13.17 -10.96 6.02
CA LYS A 72 -12.62 -11.75 7.11
C LYS A 72 -11.10 -11.79 6.97
N VAL A 73 -10.42 -11.60 8.09
CA VAL A 73 -8.96 -11.67 8.14
C VAL A 73 -8.53 -12.67 9.21
N ARG A 74 -7.36 -13.24 9.01
CA ARG A 74 -6.72 -14.10 10.00
C ARG A 74 -5.33 -13.55 10.24
N TYR A 75 -4.98 -13.39 11.51
CA TYR A 75 -3.67 -12.92 11.92
C TYR A 75 -2.71 -14.10 12.09
N ALA A 76 -1.41 -13.80 12.11
CA ALA A 76 -0.37 -14.81 12.22
C ALA A 76 -0.51 -15.66 13.50
N ASP A 77 -1.08 -15.08 14.57
CA ASP A 77 -1.31 -15.78 15.83
C ASP A 77 -2.59 -16.63 15.84
N GLY A 78 -3.27 -16.74 14.70
CA GLY A 78 -4.49 -17.52 14.55
C GLY A 78 -5.78 -16.77 14.88
N ARG A 79 -5.70 -15.57 15.45
CA ARG A 79 -6.91 -14.78 15.71
C ARG A 79 -7.59 -14.44 14.39
N ARG A 80 -8.90 -14.25 14.45
CA ARG A 80 -9.71 -13.86 13.29
C ARG A 80 -10.46 -12.58 13.62
N GLY A 81 -10.79 -11.84 12.58
CA GLY A 81 -11.57 -10.62 12.73
C GLY A 81 -12.24 -10.22 11.43
N MET A 82 -13.07 -9.21 11.53
CA MET A 82 -13.70 -8.56 10.38
C MET A 82 -13.06 -7.19 10.22
N ARG A 83 -12.71 -6.85 8.99
CA ARG A 83 -12.11 -5.55 8.71
C ARG A 83 -12.81 -4.89 7.54
N SER A 84 -12.84 -3.57 7.56
CA SER A 84 -13.31 -2.77 6.44
C SER A 84 -12.27 -2.77 5.34
N GLU A 85 -12.72 -2.50 4.14
CA GLU A 85 -11.85 -2.32 2.98
C GLU A 85 -12.05 -0.92 2.45
N ALA A 86 -10.96 -0.18 2.27
CA ALA A 86 -10.97 1.14 1.65
C ALA A 86 -10.63 1.01 0.18
N ASP A 87 -11.10 1.96 -0.61
CA ASP A 87 -10.93 1.97 -2.05
C ASP A 87 -10.34 3.30 -2.53
N GLU A 88 -10.11 3.42 -3.83
CA GLU A 88 -9.66 4.66 -4.46
C GLU A 88 -8.34 5.19 -3.90
N ILE A 89 -7.41 4.27 -3.68
CA ILE A 89 -6.09 4.59 -3.13
C ILE A 89 -5.08 4.67 -4.27
N ARG A 90 -4.62 5.88 -4.60
CA ARG A 90 -3.48 6.05 -5.50
C ARG A 90 -2.22 6.00 -4.65
N LEU A 91 -1.36 5.03 -4.92
CA LEU A 91 -0.17 4.81 -4.13
C LEU A 91 1.06 5.08 -4.99
N ASN A 92 1.98 5.90 -4.47
CA ASN A 92 3.26 6.22 -5.13
C ASN A 92 4.40 5.63 -4.30
N LEU A 93 5.25 4.87 -4.94
CA LEU A 93 6.37 4.20 -4.30
C LEU A 93 7.53 4.15 -5.28
N LEU A 94 8.65 4.74 -4.91
CA LEU A 94 9.86 4.78 -5.76
C LEU A 94 9.58 5.32 -7.17
N GLY A 95 8.75 6.36 -7.25
CA GLY A 95 8.43 6.99 -8.53
C GLY A 95 7.45 6.21 -9.40
N ARG A 96 6.89 5.12 -8.89
CA ARG A 96 5.89 4.31 -9.59
C ARG A 96 4.57 4.41 -8.85
N ASP A 97 3.47 4.37 -9.58
CA ASP A 97 2.16 4.52 -8.96
C ASP A 97 1.16 3.50 -9.48
N GLY A 98 0.15 3.27 -8.67
CA GLY A 98 -0.95 2.37 -9.01
C GLY A 98 -2.18 2.66 -8.16
N LEU A 99 -3.31 2.10 -8.58
CA LEU A 99 -4.59 2.24 -7.89
C LEU A 99 -4.89 0.94 -7.16
N PHE A 100 -5.20 1.06 -5.87
CA PHE A 100 -5.39 -0.12 -5.02
C PHE A 100 -6.58 0.04 -4.09
N ALA A 101 -7.08 -1.09 -3.61
CA ALA A 101 -7.89 -1.17 -2.41
C ALA A 101 -6.99 -1.62 -1.24
N ALA A 102 -7.41 -1.38 -0.02
CA ALA A 102 -6.63 -1.76 1.16
C ALA A 102 -7.51 -2.25 2.29
N ILE A 103 -6.97 -3.21 3.04
CA ILE A 103 -7.54 -3.61 4.32
C ILE A 103 -7.26 -2.49 5.33
N VAL A 104 -8.27 -2.11 6.11
CA VAL A 104 -8.16 -1.04 7.11
C VAL A 104 -7.91 -1.67 8.47
N GLU A 105 -6.78 -1.32 9.07
CA GLU A 105 -6.37 -1.91 10.35
C GLU A 105 -6.38 -0.84 11.44
N PRO A 106 -7.23 -1.00 12.48
CA PRO A 106 -7.43 0.04 13.49
C PRO A 106 -6.23 0.27 14.42
N ASN A 107 -5.37 -0.73 14.61
CA ASN A 107 -4.30 -0.65 15.61
C ASN A 107 -2.92 -0.53 14.98
N ARG A 108 -2.88 -0.08 13.75
CA ARG A 108 -1.64 0.00 13.00
C ARG A 108 -1.28 1.45 12.71
N ASP A 109 0.00 1.79 12.74
CA ASP A 109 0.50 3.14 12.42
C ASP A 109 1.35 3.18 11.15
N THR A 110 1.68 2.03 10.57
CA THR A 110 2.42 1.93 9.30
C THR A 110 1.57 1.23 8.27
N ALA A 111 1.85 1.48 6.99
CA ALA A 111 1.29 0.67 5.91
C ALA A 111 1.96 -0.70 5.91
N LEU A 112 1.26 -1.70 5.37
CA LEU A 112 1.85 -3.00 5.06
C LEU A 112 1.78 -3.16 3.55
N ILE A 113 2.94 -3.27 2.91
CA ILE A 113 3.07 -3.32 1.45
C ILE A 113 3.21 -4.78 1.06
N GLY A 114 2.12 -5.36 0.60
CA GLY A 114 2.08 -6.78 0.24
C GLY A 114 2.36 -7.05 -1.23
N ALA A 115 2.24 -8.32 -1.60
CA ALA A 115 2.60 -8.80 -2.92
C ALA A 115 1.87 -8.10 -4.06
N ILE A 116 0.59 -7.78 -3.87
CA ILE A 116 -0.20 -7.14 -4.92
C ILE A 116 0.39 -5.79 -5.35
N VAL A 117 0.92 -5.03 -4.39
CA VAL A 117 1.55 -3.73 -4.69
C VAL A 117 2.88 -3.95 -5.40
N LEU A 118 3.70 -4.86 -4.88
CA LEU A 118 5.02 -5.13 -5.45
C LEU A 118 4.90 -5.62 -6.89
N GLU A 119 3.97 -6.52 -7.17
CA GLU A 119 3.76 -7.04 -8.51
C GLU A 119 3.22 -5.97 -9.46
N ALA A 120 2.23 -5.19 -9.00
CA ALA A 120 1.64 -4.15 -9.84
C ALA A 120 2.65 -3.06 -10.21
N LEU A 121 3.56 -2.74 -9.30
CA LEU A 121 4.57 -1.70 -9.52
C LEU A 121 5.90 -2.25 -10.05
N ASP A 122 5.97 -3.56 -10.26
CA ASP A 122 7.16 -4.24 -10.80
C ASP A 122 8.38 -4.01 -9.91
N LEU A 123 8.22 -4.28 -8.61
CA LEU A 123 9.26 -4.10 -7.61
C LEU A 123 9.64 -5.43 -6.99
N LEU A 124 10.92 -5.58 -6.68
CA LEU A 124 11.48 -6.73 -5.99
C LEU A 124 12.10 -6.28 -4.67
N VAL A 125 12.13 -7.19 -3.71
CA VAL A 125 12.88 -7.01 -2.48
C VAL A 125 14.30 -7.52 -2.71
N ASP A 126 15.28 -6.64 -2.61
CA ASP A 126 16.69 -7.02 -2.62
C ASP A 126 17.09 -7.27 -1.16
N CYS A 127 17.11 -8.54 -0.78
CA CYS A 127 17.38 -8.93 0.61
C CYS A 127 18.81 -8.61 1.02
N ASN A 128 19.75 -8.66 0.08
CA ASN A 128 21.16 -8.37 0.37
C ASN A 128 21.38 -6.90 0.70
N ARG A 129 20.71 -6.02 -0.03
CA ARG A 129 20.84 -4.56 0.14
C ARG A 129 19.76 -3.98 1.05
N GLN A 130 18.80 -4.79 1.47
CA GLN A 130 17.66 -4.36 2.30
C GLN A 130 16.95 -3.17 1.66
N GLN A 131 16.57 -3.31 0.39
CA GLN A 131 15.88 -2.25 -0.33
C GLN A 131 14.98 -2.81 -1.41
N LEU A 132 14.00 -2.01 -1.83
CA LEU A 132 13.19 -2.30 -3.01
C LEU A 132 13.94 -1.84 -4.23
N VAL A 133 13.87 -2.65 -5.30
CA VAL A 133 14.48 -2.32 -6.58
C VAL A 133 13.48 -2.64 -7.69
N PRO A 134 13.55 -1.94 -8.82
CA PRO A 134 12.77 -2.33 -9.99
C PRO A 134 13.15 -3.73 -10.45
N ARG A 135 12.16 -4.57 -10.73
CA ARG A 135 12.42 -5.86 -11.36
C ARG A 135 13.00 -5.64 -12.75
N ASP A 136 12.41 -4.71 -13.49
CA ASP A 136 12.89 -4.30 -14.81
C ASP A 136 13.22 -2.81 -14.76
N PRO A 137 14.50 -2.43 -14.96
CA PRO A 137 14.88 -1.01 -14.92
C PRO A 137 14.22 -0.20 -16.02
N ASP A 138 13.77 -0.83 -17.10
CA ASP A 138 13.08 -0.15 -18.19
C ASP A 138 11.57 -0.04 -17.98
N THR A 139 11.11 -0.49 -16.82
CA THR A 139 9.69 -0.43 -16.42
C THR A 139 8.78 -1.22 -17.37
N ILE A 140 9.24 -2.40 -17.75
CA ILE A 140 8.41 -3.31 -18.53
C ILE A 140 7.53 -4.11 -17.58
N LEU A 141 6.22 -3.83 -17.61
CA LEU A 141 5.26 -4.46 -16.70
C LEU A 141 4.65 -5.73 -17.28
N SER A 142 4.70 -5.90 -18.58
CA SER A 142 4.09 -7.04 -19.23
C SER A 142 4.74 -7.29 -20.59
N GLU A 143 4.92 -8.55 -20.91
CA GLU A 143 5.32 -8.96 -22.27
C GLU A 143 4.11 -9.60 -22.93
N ILE A 144 3.64 -8.98 -24.00
CA ILE A 144 2.40 -9.38 -24.67
C ILE A 144 2.74 -10.06 -25.99
N GLU A 145 2.17 -11.25 -26.20
CA GLU A 145 2.36 -11.99 -27.46
C GLU A 145 1.55 -11.38 -28.60
#